data_79802522887635aa0c3b2444b0460ec3
#
_entry.id   79802522887635aa0c3b2444b0460ec3
#
_cell.length_a   1.000
_cell.length_b   1.000
_cell.length_c   1.000
_cell.angle_alpha   90.00
_cell.angle_beta   90.00
_cell.angle_gamma   90.00
#
_symmetry.space_group_name_H-M   'P 1'
#
loop_
_entity.id
_entity.type
_entity.pdbx_description
1 polymer ?
#
loop_
_entity_poly.entity_id
_entity_poly.type
_entity_poly.pdbx_seq_one_letter_code
_entity_poly.pdbx_strand_id
1 'polypeptide(L)'
;MYIFDKDKVKTIKKFLGKQYTVDATMGHLIDMPKSSLGVDVEHDYEPKYITIRGKGELLAKLKKEAKKADRIYLATDPDREGEAISWHLRNELEKDEKNKAKITRITFNEITKNAVKNALKSPRDIDMDLVDAQQARRVIDRLVGYTISPLLWKKIRKGLSAGRVQSVALRMICDREAQIAAFVPE
;
A
#
# COMPACT_ATOMS: atom_id res chain seq x y z
N MET A 1 -2.43 8.51 15.76
CA MET A 1 -1.38 7.77 15.05
C MET A 1 -2.01 6.65 14.24
N TYR A 2 -1.71 6.57 12.96
CA TYR A 2 -2.25 5.57 12.05
C TYR A 2 -1.15 4.61 11.60
N ILE A 3 -1.37 3.31 11.80
CA ILE A 3 -0.46 2.22 11.45
C ILE A 3 -1.12 1.26 10.45
N PHE A 4 -0.34 0.42 9.81
CA PHE A 4 -0.86 -0.54 8.83
C PHE A 4 -1.63 -1.69 9.47
N ASP A 5 -1.08 -2.27 10.55
CA ASP A 5 -1.50 -3.55 11.12
C ASP A 5 -2.31 -3.39 12.41
N LYS A 6 -3.47 -4.02 12.47
CA LYS A 6 -4.37 -3.99 13.63
C LYS A 6 -3.75 -4.66 14.86
N ASP A 7 -2.96 -5.70 14.68
CA ASP A 7 -2.39 -6.46 15.80
C ASP A 7 -1.32 -5.64 16.54
N LYS A 8 -0.64 -4.73 15.82
CA LYS A 8 0.34 -3.79 16.37
C LYS A 8 -0.29 -2.65 17.18
N VAL A 9 -1.57 -2.33 16.97
CA VAL A 9 -2.28 -1.21 17.64
C VAL A 9 -2.19 -1.31 19.16
N LYS A 10 -2.51 -2.47 19.71
CA LYS A 10 -2.53 -2.68 21.18
C LYS A 10 -1.16 -2.44 21.80
N THR A 11 -0.12 -2.96 21.17
CA THR A 11 1.27 -2.85 21.64
C THR A 11 1.76 -1.41 21.59
N ILE A 12 1.57 -0.72 20.47
CA ILE A 12 2.00 0.67 20.31
C ILE A 12 1.22 1.60 21.25
N LYS A 13 -0.09 1.40 21.40
CA LYS A 13 -0.91 2.15 22.35
C LYS A 13 -0.41 2.00 23.79
N LYS A 14 0.04 0.79 24.18
CA LYS A 14 0.64 0.54 25.48
C LYS A 14 1.95 1.31 25.68
N PHE A 15 2.76 1.48 24.61
CA PHE A 15 4.01 2.24 24.67
C PHE A 15 3.81 3.76 24.77
N LEU A 16 2.76 4.27 24.12
CA LEU A 16 2.53 5.71 24.01
C LEU A 16 1.64 6.29 25.12
N GLY A 17 0.82 5.45 25.77
CA GLY A 17 -0.06 5.87 26.86
C GLY A 17 -1.37 6.50 26.38
N LYS A 18 -2.14 7.06 27.33
CA LYS A 18 -3.54 7.49 27.13
C LYS A 18 -3.71 8.73 26.25
N GLN A 19 -2.66 9.53 26.09
CA GLN A 19 -2.70 10.76 25.28
C GLN A 19 -2.67 10.51 23.76
N TYR A 20 -2.39 9.27 23.34
CA TYR A 20 -2.33 8.89 21.94
C TYR A 20 -3.52 8.00 21.57
N THR A 21 -4.24 8.38 20.53
CA THR A 21 -5.13 7.45 19.83
C THR A 21 -4.33 6.74 18.74
N VAL A 22 -4.34 5.42 18.76
CA VAL A 22 -3.68 4.59 17.75
C VAL A 22 -4.74 3.78 17.03
N ASP A 23 -4.77 3.86 15.71
CA ASP A 23 -5.69 3.13 14.86
C ASP A 23 -4.96 2.55 13.64
N ALA A 24 -5.56 1.58 12.97
CA ALA A 24 -4.95 0.90 11.83
C ALA A 24 -5.74 1.12 10.54
N THR A 25 -5.03 1.27 9.41
CA THR A 25 -5.61 1.33 8.07
C THR A 25 -6.03 -0.05 7.56
N MET A 26 -5.45 -1.12 8.12
CA MET A 26 -5.68 -2.51 7.68
C MET A 26 -5.45 -2.65 6.16
N GLY A 27 -4.32 -2.19 5.69
CA GLY A 27 -3.95 -2.15 4.29
C GLY A 27 -4.34 -0.85 3.59
N HIS A 28 -4.38 -0.90 2.25
CA HIS A 28 -4.80 0.23 1.44
C HIS A 28 -6.27 0.60 1.69
N LEU A 29 -6.56 1.89 1.76
CA LEU A 29 -7.91 2.46 1.79
C LEU A 29 -8.35 2.92 0.41
N ILE A 30 -7.37 3.30 -0.41
CA ILE A 30 -7.52 3.86 -1.75
C ILE A 30 -6.74 2.97 -2.72
N ASP A 31 -7.33 2.67 -3.86
CA ASP A 31 -6.69 1.92 -4.95
C ASP A 31 -7.40 2.22 -6.28
N MET A 32 -6.84 1.75 -7.37
CA MET A 32 -7.51 1.81 -8.67
C MET A 32 -8.73 0.87 -8.71
N PRO A 33 -9.79 1.20 -9.48
CA PRO A 33 -10.99 0.36 -9.59
C PRO A 33 -10.66 -1.04 -10.11
N LYS A 34 -11.28 -2.08 -9.53
CA LYS A 34 -11.05 -3.47 -9.95
C LYS A 34 -11.76 -3.85 -11.24
N SER A 35 -12.81 -3.12 -11.62
CA SER A 35 -13.65 -3.42 -12.79
C SER A 35 -13.15 -2.81 -14.11
N SER A 36 -12.14 -1.97 -14.06
CA SER A 36 -11.58 -1.27 -15.22
C SER A 36 -10.08 -1.16 -15.13
N LEU A 37 -9.41 -0.77 -16.23
CA LEU A 37 -7.97 -0.54 -16.24
C LEU A 37 -7.57 0.47 -15.15
N GLY A 38 -8.32 1.56 -15.00
CA GLY A 38 -8.10 2.57 -13.98
C GLY A 38 -6.81 3.37 -14.18
N VAL A 39 -6.29 3.38 -15.40
CA VAL A 39 -5.10 4.12 -15.84
C VAL A 39 -5.46 4.84 -17.14
N ASP A 40 -5.19 6.12 -17.19
CA ASP A 40 -5.35 6.92 -18.43
C ASP A 40 -4.07 6.80 -19.27
N VAL A 41 -4.14 5.96 -20.30
CA VAL A 41 -2.97 5.69 -21.17
C VAL A 41 -2.65 6.83 -22.15
N GLU A 42 -3.59 7.75 -22.35
CA GLU A 42 -3.43 8.88 -23.25
C GLU A 42 -2.89 10.13 -22.52
N HIS A 43 -3.05 10.18 -21.19
CA HIS A 43 -2.60 11.28 -20.35
C HIS A 43 -1.59 10.76 -19.31
N ASP A 44 -0.38 10.49 -19.77
CA ASP A 44 0.80 10.19 -18.96
C ASP A 44 0.64 9.03 -17.95
N TYR A 45 -0.26 8.08 -18.30
CA TYR A 45 -0.58 6.92 -17.45
C TYR A 45 -1.13 7.26 -16.07
N GLU A 46 -1.84 8.39 -15.96
CA GLU A 46 -2.39 8.86 -14.69
C GLU A 46 -3.34 7.81 -14.07
N PRO A 47 -3.08 7.36 -12.82
CA PRO A 47 -3.93 6.38 -12.16
C PRO A 47 -5.17 7.03 -11.56
N LYS A 48 -6.34 6.45 -11.85
CA LYS A 48 -7.60 6.85 -11.23
C LYS A 48 -7.81 6.14 -9.92
N TYR A 49 -7.75 6.87 -8.82
CA TYR A 49 -7.92 6.33 -7.48
C TYR A 49 -9.35 6.45 -6.98
N ILE A 50 -9.83 5.39 -6.31
CA ILE A 50 -11.13 5.32 -5.63
C ILE A 50 -10.97 4.72 -4.24
N THR A 51 -11.90 5.02 -3.35
CA THR A 51 -11.99 4.32 -2.06
C THR A 51 -12.32 2.85 -2.29
N ILE A 52 -11.56 1.94 -1.72
CA ILE A 52 -11.77 0.50 -1.83
C ILE A 52 -13.14 0.14 -1.23
N ARG A 53 -13.91 -0.68 -1.95
CA ARG A 53 -15.22 -1.16 -1.47
C ARG A 53 -15.08 -1.82 -0.09
N GLY A 54 -15.92 -1.40 0.86
CA GLY A 54 -15.87 -1.85 2.25
C GLY A 54 -14.89 -1.08 3.15
N LYS A 55 -14.12 -0.13 2.62
CA LYS A 55 -13.20 0.71 3.41
C LYS A 55 -13.75 2.11 3.73
N GLY A 56 -14.91 2.46 3.19
CA GLY A 56 -15.52 3.80 3.39
C GLY A 56 -15.80 4.14 4.84
N GLU A 57 -16.36 3.21 5.60
CA GLU A 57 -16.66 3.42 7.03
C GLU A 57 -15.38 3.62 7.86
N LEU A 58 -14.33 2.82 7.58
CA LEU A 58 -13.04 2.98 8.23
C LEU A 58 -12.42 4.34 7.90
N LEU A 59 -12.44 4.74 6.64
CA LEU A 59 -11.94 6.04 6.21
C LEU A 59 -12.72 7.20 6.89
N ALA A 60 -14.04 7.09 6.96
CA ALA A 60 -14.89 8.08 7.64
C ALA A 60 -14.57 8.16 9.15
N LYS A 61 -14.35 7.02 9.81
CA LYS A 61 -13.89 6.95 11.20
C LYS A 61 -12.57 7.68 11.39
N LEU A 62 -11.55 7.36 10.54
CA LEU A 62 -10.22 7.98 10.62
C LEU A 62 -10.30 9.50 10.41
N LYS A 63 -11.11 9.98 9.45
CA LYS A 63 -11.38 11.41 9.23
C LYS A 63 -12.01 12.09 10.46
N LYS A 64 -12.95 11.41 11.11
CA LYS A 64 -13.61 11.94 12.34
C LYS A 64 -12.62 12.06 13.51
N GLU A 65 -11.72 11.12 13.65
CA GLU A 65 -10.67 11.15 14.68
C GLU A 65 -9.61 12.21 14.38
N ALA A 66 -9.20 12.34 13.11
CA ALA A 66 -8.24 13.34 12.66
C ALA A 66 -8.67 14.77 13.00
N LYS A 67 -9.98 15.09 12.88
CA LYS A 67 -10.53 16.41 13.24
C LYS A 67 -10.31 16.78 14.70
N LYS A 68 -10.23 15.79 15.60
CA LYS A 68 -10.08 16.00 17.04
C LYS A 68 -8.63 16.00 17.50
N ALA A 69 -7.71 15.60 16.63
CA ALA A 69 -6.30 15.47 16.97
C ALA A 69 -5.57 16.80 16.78
N ASP A 70 -4.63 17.10 17.67
CA ASP A 70 -3.68 18.21 17.51
C ASP A 70 -2.55 17.87 16.53
N ARG A 71 -2.13 16.61 16.51
CA ARG A 71 -1.11 16.08 15.59
C ARG A 71 -1.49 14.69 15.07
N ILE A 72 -1.17 14.44 13.83
CA ILE A 72 -1.46 13.17 13.13
C ILE A 72 -0.15 12.57 12.65
N TYR A 73 0.17 11.38 13.12
CA TYR A 73 1.36 10.65 12.71
C TYR A 73 0.98 9.49 11.81
N LEU A 74 1.52 9.45 10.61
CA LEU A 74 1.42 8.33 9.68
C LEU A 74 2.60 7.40 9.93
N ALA A 75 2.34 6.20 10.42
CA ALA A 75 3.34 5.27 10.94
C ALA A 75 3.23 3.87 10.31
N THR A 76 3.00 3.85 9.00
CA THR A 76 3.04 2.63 8.18
C THR A 76 4.48 2.15 8.01
N ASP A 77 4.67 0.95 7.49
CA ASP A 77 6.00 0.35 7.33
C ASP A 77 6.95 1.24 6.48
N PRO A 78 8.27 1.18 6.71
CA PRO A 78 9.25 2.04 6.04
C PRO A 78 9.64 1.49 4.65
N ASP A 79 8.63 1.17 3.83
CA ASP A 79 8.79 0.70 2.47
C ASP A 79 7.86 1.46 1.51
N ARG A 80 7.96 1.20 0.21
CA ARG A 80 7.15 1.89 -0.80
C ARG A 80 5.64 1.66 -0.63
N GLU A 81 5.21 0.48 -0.16
CA GLU A 81 3.80 0.19 0.08
C GLU A 81 3.27 1.02 1.26
N GLY A 82 4.02 1.07 2.37
CA GLY A 82 3.70 1.90 3.52
C GLY A 82 3.72 3.38 3.19
N GLU A 83 4.64 3.83 2.34
CA GLU A 83 4.72 5.22 1.91
C GLU A 83 3.50 5.62 1.06
N ALA A 84 3.08 4.76 0.12
CA ALA A 84 1.88 4.98 -0.69
C ALA A 84 0.60 4.97 0.16
N ILE A 85 0.48 4.09 1.15
CA ILE A 85 -0.65 4.08 2.09
C ILE A 85 -0.71 5.39 2.87
N SER A 86 0.43 5.86 3.38
CA SER A 86 0.54 7.14 4.09
C SER A 86 0.15 8.30 3.19
N TRP A 87 0.64 8.33 1.95
CA TRP A 87 0.34 9.37 0.98
C TRP A 87 -1.15 9.43 0.63
N HIS A 88 -1.78 8.30 0.33
CA HIS A 88 -3.21 8.24 0.07
C HIS A 88 -4.04 8.71 1.28
N LEU A 89 -3.67 8.27 2.49
CA LEU A 89 -4.36 8.69 3.69
C LEU A 89 -4.17 10.19 3.95
N ARG A 90 -2.96 10.71 3.77
CA ARG A 90 -2.68 12.15 3.86
C ARG A 90 -3.59 12.94 2.93
N ASN A 91 -3.64 12.59 1.65
CA ASN A 91 -4.48 13.28 0.66
C ASN A 91 -5.95 13.28 1.05
N GLU A 92 -6.45 12.18 1.61
CA GLU A 92 -7.84 12.10 2.08
C GLU A 92 -8.11 12.93 3.35
N LEU A 93 -7.14 13.02 4.24
CA LEU A 93 -7.27 13.82 5.47
C LEU A 93 -7.10 15.32 5.21
N GLU A 94 -6.24 15.71 4.27
CA GLU A 94 -5.97 17.11 3.89
C GLU A 94 -7.13 17.76 3.10
N LYS A 95 -8.12 16.99 2.65
CA LYS A 95 -9.38 17.56 2.14
C LYS A 95 -10.09 18.43 3.17
N ASP A 96 -9.81 18.23 4.46
CA ASP A 96 -10.15 19.17 5.52
C ASP A 96 -8.91 20.05 5.80
N GLU A 97 -9.00 21.33 5.43
CA GLU A 97 -7.91 22.32 5.55
C GLU A 97 -7.30 22.37 6.96
N LYS A 98 -8.11 22.09 8.00
CA LYS A 98 -7.65 22.08 9.40
C LYS A 98 -6.61 20.99 9.70
N ASN A 99 -6.48 20.00 8.86
CA ASN A 99 -5.55 18.88 9.04
C ASN A 99 -4.19 19.11 8.38
N LYS A 100 -4.08 19.99 7.39
CA LYS A 100 -2.84 20.17 6.57
C LYS A 100 -1.57 20.35 7.40
N ALA A 101 -1.58 21.22 8.40
CA ALA A 101 -0.41 21.50 9.22
C ALA A 101 -0.14 20.49 10.35
N LYS A 102 -0.99 19.46 10.48
CA LYS A 102 -0.94 18.50 11.61
C LYS A 102 -0.38 17.14 11.25
N ILE A 103 -0.26 16.83 9.95
CA ILE A 103 0.06 15.50 9.45
C ILE A 103 1.56 15.40 9.22
N THR A 104 2.18 14.39 9.83
CA THR A 104 3.60 14.09 9.66
C THR A 104 3.80 12.58 9.51
N ARG A 105 4.87 12.18 8.83
CA ARG A 105 5.31 10.79 8.66
C ARG A 105 6.32 10.43 9.75
N ILE A 106 6.21 9.24 10.33
CA ILE A 106 7.22 8.63 11.17
C ILE A 106 7.50 7.20 10.70
N THR A 107 8.72 6.75 10.86
CA THR A 107 9.13 5.38 10.50
C THR A 107 9.93 4.75 11.63
N PHE A 108 9.76 3.45 11.81
CA PHE A 108 10.55 2.62 12.70
C PHE A 108 10.65 1.21 12.13
N ASN A 109 11.80 0.58 12.30
CA ASN A 109 12.09 -0.76 11.75
C ASN A 109 11.72 -1.87 12.73
N GLU A 110 11.45 -1.55 13.99
CA GLU A 110 11.06 -2.49 15.02
C GLU A 110 9.97 -1.92 15.94
N ILE A 111 9.17 -2.79 16.55
CA ILE A 111 8.09 -2.38 17.44
C ILE A 111 8.57 -2.50 18.89
N THR A 112 9.54 -1.68 19.23
CA THR A 112 9.99 -1.49 20.62
C THR A 112 9.54 -0.13 21.14
N LYS A 113 9.43 -0.01 22.47
CA LYS A 113 9.05 1.26 23.13
C LYS A 113 10.01 2.39 22.77
N ASN A 114 11.30 2.09 22.68
CA ASN A 114 12.34 3.07 22.37
C ASN A 114 12.27 3.50 20.88
N ALA A 115 12.16 2.56 19.95
CA ALA A 115 12.05 2.86 18.53
C ALA A 115 10.84 3.73 18.24
N VAL A 116 9.65 3.40 18.75
CA VAL A 116 8.44 4.18 18.57
C VAL A 116 8.57 5.59 19.18
N LYS A 117 9.14 5.72 20.39
CA LYS A 117 9.34 7.03 21.02
C LYS A 117 10.37 7.88 20.30
N ASN A 118 11.43 7.29 19.77
CA ASN A 118 12.44 8.00 19.00
C ASN A 118 11.89 8.47 17.66
N ALA A 119 11.10 7.65 16.97
CA ALA A 119 10.43 8.03 15.73
C ALA A 119 9.52 9.26 15.91
N LEU A 120 8.83 9.39 17.04
CA LEU A 120 8.01 10.57 17.34
C LEU A 120 8.84 11.86 17.52
N LYS A 121 10.12 11.75 17.86
CA LYS A 121 11.04 12.89 18.00
C LYS A 121 11.64 13.35 16.66
N SER A 122 11.61 12.46 15.66
CA SER A 122 12.21 12.70 14.33
C SER A 122 11.15 12.47 13.23
N PRO A 123 10.07 13.27 13.20
CA PRO A 123 9.10 13.21 12.13
C PRO A 123 9.73 13.69 10.81
N ARG A 124 9.23 13.19 9.70
CA ARG A 124 9.66 13.58 8.35
C ARG A 124 8.46 13.79 7.42
N ASP A 125 8.71 14.26 6.24
CA ASP A 125 7.74 14.26 5.17
C ASP A 125 7.61 12.86 4.52
N ILE A 126 6.57 12.70 3.71
CA ILE A 126 6.40 11.53 2.85
C ILE A 126 7.48 11.55 1.78
N ASP A 127 8.11 10.42 1.55
CA ASP A 127 9.07 10.20 0.50
C ASP A 127 8.33 9.96 -0.83
N MET A 128 8.31 10.98 -1.68
CA MET A 128 7.60 10.93 -2.95
C MET A 128 8.26 10.00 -3.95
N ASP A 129 9.57 9.77 -3.88
CA ASP A 129 10.26 8.82 -4.77
C ASP A 129 9.77 7.38 -4.52
N LEU A 130 9.53 7.03 -3.26
CA LEU A 130 8.94 5.75 -2.89
C LEU A 130 7.46 5.65 -3.28
N VAL A 131 6.70 6.74 -3.17
CA VAL A 131 5.32 6.80 -3.63
C VAL A 131 5.26 6.58 -5.14
N ASP A 132 6.07 7.30 -5.90
CA ASP A 132 6.12 7.21 -7.36
C ASP A 132 6.59 5.83 -7.83
N ALA A 133 7.56 5.23 -7.15
CA ALA A 133 7.99 3.85 -7.40
C ALA A 133 6.86 2.83 -7.18
N GLN A 134 6.03 3.04 -6.15
CA GLN A 134 4.86 2.20 -5.90
C GLN A 134 3.78 2.42 -6.96
N GLN A 135 3.48 3.67 -7.33
CA GLN A 135 2.51 4.00 -8.37
C GLN A 135 2.92 3.40 -9.71
N ALA A 136 4.16 3.60 -10.16
CA ALA A 136 4.69 3.04 -11.38
C ALA A 136 4.54 1.51 -11.42
N ARG A 137 4.88 0.83 -10.32
CA ARG A 137 4.67 -0.62 -10.20
C ARG A 137 3.20 -0.99 -10.36
N ARG A 138 2.28 -0.27 -9.67
CA ARG A 138 0.83 -0.55 -9.76
C ARG A 138 0.30 -0.36 -11.17
N VAL A 139 0.72 0.71 -11.84
CA VAL A 139 0.35 1.00 -13.24
C VAL A 139 0.81 -0.12 -14.17
N ILE A 140 2.08 -0.53 -14.08
CA ILE A 140 2.63 -1.61 -14.90
C ILE A 140 1.90 -2.94 -14.64
N ASP A 141 1.63 -3.29 -13.38
CA ASP A 141 0.89 -4.51 -13.03
C ASP A 141 -0.54 -4.48 -13.61
N ARG A 142 -1.17 -3.30 -13.65
CA ARG A 142 -2.48 -3.10 -14.29
C ARG A 142 -2.42 -3.27 -15.79
N LEU A 143 -1.49 -2.60 -16.46
CA LEU A 143 -1.32 -2.69 -17.91
C LEU A 143 -1.09 -4.13 -18.34
N VAL A 144 -0.13 -4.82 -17.72
CA VAL A 144 0.18 -6.22 -18.04
C VAL A 144 -1.01 -7.14 -17.76
N GLY A 145 -1.60 -7.03 -16.58
CA GLY A 145 -2.69 -7.93 -16.17
C GLY A 145 -3.94 -7.77 -17.03
N TYR A 146 -4.36 -6.54 -17.28
CA TYR A 146 -5.60 -6.25 -18.04
C TYR A 146 -5.45 -6.43 -19.55
N THR A 147 -4.22 -6.31 -20.08
CA THR A 147 -3.97 -6.52 -21.51
C THR A 147 -3.77 -8.00 -21.83
N ILE A 148 -2.97 -8.71 -21.05
CA ILE A 148 -2.57 -10.09 -21.36
C ILE A 148 -3.58 -11.12 -20.86
N SER A 149 -4.24 -10.92 -19.70
CA SER A 149 -5.21 -11.89 -19.20
C SER A 149 -6.36 -12.18 -20.17
N PRO A 150 -7.00 -11.21 -20.84
CA PRO A 150 -8.01 -11.48 -21.86
C PRO A 150 -7.48 -12.28 -23.06
N LEU A 151 -6.22 -12.09 -23.42
CA LEU A 151 -5.57 -12.87 -24.48
C LEU A 151 -5.44 -14.35 -24.08
N LEU A 152 -5.05 -14.61 -22.81
CA LEU A 152 -5.01 -15.96 -22.26
C LEU A 152 -6.40 -16.61 -22.25
N TRP A 153 -7.45 -15.84 -21.92
CA TRP A 153 -8.84 -16.37 -21.93
C TRP A 153 -9.31 -16.76 -23.32
N LYS A 154 -8.90 -15.99 -24.33
CA LYS A 154 -9.26 -16.28 -25.74
C LYS A 154 -8.47 -17.46 -26.32
N LYS A 155 -7.19 -17.58 -25.97
CA LYS A 155 -6.27 -18.52 -26.63
C LYS A 155 -6.08 -19.83 -25.86
N ILE A 156 -6.24 -19.83 -24.53
CA ILE A 156 -5.96 -20.99 -23.69
C ILE A 156 -7.21 -21.37 -22.89
N ARG A 157 -7.56 -20.64 -21.84
CA ARG A 157 -8.70 -20.96 -20.96
C ARG A 157 -9.14 -19.74 -20.16
N LYS A 158 -10.47 -19.60 -19.96
CA LYS A 158 -11.05 -18.59 -19.03
C LYS A 158 -10.56 -18.81 -17.60
N GLY A 159 -10.38 -17.70 -16.86
CA GLY A 159 -9.96 -17.70 -15.47
C GLY A 159 -8.44 -17.67 -15.24
N LEU A 160 -7.63 -17.77 -16.29
CA LEU A 160 -6.19 -17.54 -16.18
C LEU A 160 -5.89 -16.05 -15.99
N SER A 161 -4.81 -15.74 -15.27
CA SER A 161 -4.33 -14.37 -15.13
C SER A 161 -2.86 -14.27 -15.50
N ALA A 162 -2.49 -13.17 -16.16
CA ALA A 162 -1.12 -12.80 -16.42
C ALA A 162 -0.65 -11.75 -15.41
N GLY A 163 0.63 -11.79 -15.05
CA GLY A 163 1.24 -10.82 -14.17
C GLY A 163 2.76 -10.95 -14.17
N ARG A 164 3.47 -9.85 -13.94
CA ARG A 164 4.94 -9.82 -14.01
C ARG A 164 5.59 -10.83 -13.07
N VAL A 165 5.16 -10.87 -11.81
CA VAL A 165 5.75 -11.77 -10.81
C VAL A 165 5.43 -13.24 -11.11
N GLN A 166 4.16 -13.54 -11.39
CA GLN A 166 3.74 -14.93 -11.65
C GLN A 166 4.34 -15.49 -12.96
N SER A 167 4.57 -14.67 -13.97
CA SER A 167 5.21 -15.10 -15.23
C SER A 167 6.67 -15.48 -15.01
N VAL A 168 7.42 -14.69 -14.23
CA VAL A 168 8.81 -15.01 -13.87
C VAL A 168 8.87 -16.26 -12.99
N ALA A 169 8.01 -16.38 -11.98
CA ALA A 169 7.96 -17.54 -11.11
C ALA A 169 7.67 -18.83 -11.90
N LEU A 170 6.69 -18.77 -12.80
CA LEU A 170 6.38 -19.92 -13.69
C LEU A 170 7.57 -20.29 -14.58
N ARG A 171 8.26 -19.30 -15.17
CA ARG A 171 9.45 -19.53 -15.98
C ARG A 171 10.53 -20.25 -15.19
N MET A 172 10.82 -19.80 -13.96
CA MET A 172 11.81 -20.46 -13.09
C MET A 172 11.45 -21.92 -12.80
N ILE A 173 10.15 -22.22 -12.58
CA ILE A 173 9.69 -23.60 -12.37
C ILE A 173 9.88 -24.42 -13.63
N CYS A 174 9.50 -23.93 -14.80
CA CYS A 174 9.66 -24.62 -16.07
C CYS A 174 11.13 -24.91 -16.39
N ASP A 175 12.02 -23.94 -16.15
CA ASP A 175 13.45 -24.10 -16.35
C ASP A 175 14.03 -25.17 -15.41
N ARG A 176 13.55 -25.23 -14.15
CA ARG A 176 13.95 -26.28 -13.21
C ARG A 176 13.44 -27.66 -13.64
N GLU A 177 12.17 -27.78 -14.06
CA GLU A 177 11.62 -29.03 -14.58
C GLU A 177 12.40 -29.53 -15.79
N ALA A 178 12.80 -28.65 -16.71
CA ALA A 178 13.63 -29.01 -17.84
C ALA A 178 15.01 -29.55 -17.41
N GLN A 179 15.62 -28.94 -16.39
CA GLN A 179 16.89 -29.45 -15.81
C GLN A 179 16.72 -30.82 -15.16
N ILE A 180 15.61 -31.06 -14.44
CA ILE A 180 15.31 -32.36 -13.83
C ILE A 180 15.13 -33.43 -14.91
N ALA A 181 14.37 -33.10 -15.97
CA ALA A 181 14.13 -34.03 -17.08
C ALA A 181 15.40 -34.38 -17.88
N ALA A 182 16.34 -33.44 -17.95
CA ALA A 182 17.63 -33.64 -18.64
C ALA A 182 18.71 -34.29 -17.75
N PHE A 183 18.45 -34.47 -16.46
CA PHE A 183 19.42 -35.03 -15.53
C PHE A 183 19.61 -36.54 -15.77
N VAL A 184 20.84 -36.94 -16.03
CA VAL A 184 21.26 -38.38 -16.12
C VAL A 184 22.10 -38.65 -14.88
N PRO A 185 21.67 -39.54 -13.98
CA PRO A 185 22.47 -39.93 -12.82
C PRO A 185 23.72 -40.69 -13.29
N GLU A 186 24.86 -40.36 -12.71
CA GLU A 186 26.14 -41.10 -12.90
C GLU A 186 26.10 -42.45 -12.20
#